data_ed2edad670efc13df746cb5e40778195
#
_entry.id   ed2edad670efc13df746cb5e40778195
#
_cell.length_a   1.000
_cell.length_b   1.000
_cell.length_c   1.000
_cell.angle_alpha   90.00
_cell.angle_beta   90.00
_cell.angle_gamma   90.00
#
_symmetry.space_group_name_H-M   'P 1'
#
loop_
_entity.id
_entity.type
_entity.pdbx_description
1 polymer ?
#
loop_
_entity_poly.entity_id
_entity_poly.type
_entity_poly.pdbx_seq_one_letter_code
_entity_poly.pdbx_strand_id
1 'polypeptide(L)'
;MIKKTIVIFSFFIFFNPLGATIKEQIILNLEKTNNLTFNFKQTINEKSEEGICIIEYPKKIYCLYDNFNKKIMVSNGKSLVIKNQTNNQFYLYPLKKTPLELILDKNYLIDQIKNLEGRIIDNKYFNFTLSNNDNKINIFFDNKTLNLIGWQTEDIYQNLVITFISKIKVNQKIDKNVFK
;
A
#
# COMPACT_ATOMS: atom_id res chain seq x y z
N MET A 1 -40.23 -63.64 -17.41
CA MET A 1 -39.85 -62.28 -17.86
C MET A 1 -39.36 -61.49 -16.68
N ILE A 2 -38.04 -61.29 -16.51
CA ILE A 2 -37.41 -60.55 -15.40
C ILE A 2 -37.20 -59.12 -15.87
N LYS A 3 -37.92 -58.14 -15.29
CA LYS A 3 -37.72 -56.71 -15.55
C LYS A 3 -36.46 -56.25 -14.81
N LYS A 4 -35.41 -55.87 -15.56
CA LYS A 4 -34.21 -55.21 -15.00
C LYS A 4 -34.53 -53.72 -14.78
N THR A 5 -34.62 -53.30 -13.51
CA THR A 5 -34.73 -51.90 -13.12
C THR A 5 -33.33 -51.32 -13.11
N ILE A 6 -33.04 -50.36 -13.98
CA ILE A 6 -31.77 -49.59 -14.01
C ILE A 6 -31.93 -48.42 -13.04
N VAL A 7 -31.20 -48.45 -11.90
CA VAL A 7 -31.11 -47.32 -11.00
C VAL A 7 -30.00 -46.41 -11.49
N ILE A 8 -30.37 -45.25 -12.05
CA ILE A 8 -29.40 -44.18 -12.42
C ILE A 8 -29.03 -43.44 -11.14
N PHE A 9 -27.80 -43.66 -10.63
CA PHE A 9 -27.24 -42.94 -9.51
C PHE A 9 -26.69 -41.59 -10.01
N SER A 10 -27.51 -40.54 -9.87
CA SER A 10 -27.10 -39.16 -10.23
C SER A 10 -26.10 -38.66 -9.22
N PHE A 11 -24.82 -38.57 -9.63
CA PHE A 11 -23.72 -38.03 -8.80
C PHE A 11 -23.77 -36.49 -8.85
N PHE A 12 -24.43 -35.86 -7.89
CA PHE A 12 -24.39 -34.41 -7.72
C PHE A 12 -23.00 -33.98 -7.27
N ILE A 13 -22.17 -33.48 -8.18
CA ILE A 13 -20.91 -32.82 -7.87
C ILE A 13 -21.27 -31.44 -7.29
N PHE A 14 -21.19 -31.30 -5.96
CA PHE A 14 -21.26 -30.01 -5.32
C PHE A 14 -19.98 -29.23 -5.60
N PHE A 15 -20.01 -28.38 -6.60
CA PHE A 15 -19.00 -27.33 -6.76
C PHE A 15 -19.18 -26.33 -5.62
N ASN A 16 -18.37 -26.45 -4.55
CA ASN A 16 -18.21 -25.38 -3.60
C ASN A 16 -17.44 -24.26 -4.33
N PRO A 17 -18.01 -23.06 -4.53
CA PRO A 17 -17.22 -21.95 -5.03
C PRO A 17 -16.17 -21.62 -3.95
N LEU A 18 -14.89 -21.89 -4.23
CA LEU A 18 -13.81 -21.41 -3.40
C LEU A 18 -13.90 -19.88 -3.42
N GLY A 19 -14.32 -19.27 -2.31
CA GLY A 19 -14.26 -17.83 -2.12
C GLY A 19 -12.81 -17.35 -2.25
N ALA A 20 -12.61 -16.18 -2.86
CA ALA A 20 -11.29 -15.58 -3.00
C ALA A 20 -10.63 -15.43 -1.63
N THR A 21 -9.37 -15.79 -1.51
CA THR A 21 -8.58 -15.64 -0.29
C THR A 21 -8.42 -14.15 0.06
N ILE A 22 -8.09 -13.84 1.32
CA ILE A 22 -7.79 -12.46 1.76
C ILE A 22 -6.72 -11.84 0.85
N LYS A 23 -5.67 -12.59 0.51
CA LYS A 23 -4.60 -12.15 -0.38
C LYS A 23 -5.12 -11.77 -1.77
N GLU A 24 -5.95 -12.61 -2.38
CA GLU A 24 -6.56 -12.33 -3.69
C GLU A 24 -7.46 -11.09 -3.65
N GLN A 25 -8.23 -10.91 -2.58
CA GLN A 25 -9.07 -9.73 -2.41
C GLN A 25 -8.25 -8.45 -2.25
N ILE A 26 -7.12 -8.48 -1.51
CA ILE A 26 -6.17 -7.37 -1.41
C ILE A 26 -5.61 -7.01 -2.80
N ILE A 27 -5.21 -8.01 -3.59
CA ILE A 27 -4.71 -7.82 -4.95
C ILE A 27 -5.77 -7.15 -5.83
N LEU A 28 -7.00 -7.66 -5.81
CA LEU A 28 -8.13 -7.09 -6.57
C LEU A 28 -8.41 -5.62 -6.17
N ASN A 29 -8.32 -5.29 -4.89
CA ASN A 29 -8.48 -3.91 -4.41
C ASN A 29 -7.34 -3.01 -4.92
N LEU A 30 -6.10 -3.48 -4.88
CA LEU A 30 -4.95 -2.75 -5.41
C LEU A 30 -5.07 -2.55 -6.93
N GLU A 31 -5.46 -3.57 -7.69
CA GLU A 31 -5.65 -3.48 -9.15
C GLU A 31 -6.64 -2.38 -9.53
N LYS A 32 -7.76 -2.27 -8.81
CA LYS A 32 -8.80 -1.26 -9.02
C LYS A 32 -8.41 0.14 -8.55
N THR A 33 -7.36 0.28 -7.75
CA THR A 33 -6.93 1.55 -7.18
C THR A 33 -6.00 2.29 -8.12
N ASN A 34 -6.41 3.45 -8.64
CA ASN A 34 -5.58 4.32 -9.47
C ASN A 34 -4.93 5.45 -8.66
N ASN A 35 -5.62 5.94 -7.66
CA ASN A 35 -5.11 6.94 -6.74
C ASN A 35 -5.72 6.79 -5.35
N LEU A 36 -5.01 7.35 -4.36
CA LEU A 36 -5.41 7.43 -2.96
C LEU A 36 -5.20 8.86 -2.46
N THR A 37 -6.17 9.39 -1.74
CA THR A 37 -6.00 10.60 -0.91
C THR A 37 -6.27 10.21 0.54
N PHE A 38 -5.38 10.60 1.46
CA PHE A 38 -5.48 10.17 2.86
C PHE A 38 -4.78 11.13 3.82
N ASN A 39 -5.18 11.09 5.08
CA ASN A 39 -4.40 11.66 6.17
C ASN A 39 -3.37 10.63 6.64
N PHE A 40 -2.19 11.09 7.03
CA PHE A 40 -1.17 10.21 7.60
C PHE A 40 -0.71 10.70 8.98
N LYS A 41 -0.23 9.75 9.76
CA LYS A 41 0.58 9.96 10.95
C LYS A 41 1.84 9.12 10.82
N GLN A 42 2.99 9.79 10.82
CA GLN A 42 4.31 9.16 10.73
C GLN A 42 5.05 9.32 12.05
N THR A 43 5.63 8.25 12.56
CA THR A 43 6.42 8.27 13.80
C THR A 43 7.84 7.82 13.50
N ILE A 44 8.82 8.60 13.96
CA ILE A 44 10.26 8.33 13.87
C ILE A 44 10.87 8.69 15.23
N ASN A 45 11.50 7.73 15.92
CA ASN A 45 12.13 7.97 17.22
C ASN A 45 11.23 8.77 18.17
N GLU A 46 10.00 8.30 18.40
CA GLU A 46 8.99 8.92 19.29
C GLU A 46 8.45 10.27 18.81
N LYS A 47 9.04 10.88 17.78
CA LYS A 47 8.50 12.10 17.16
C LYS A 47 7.45 11.76 16.13
N SER A 48 6.31 12.41 16.21
CA SER A 48 5.22 12.23 15.23
C SER A 48 5.08 13.44 14.33
N GLU A 49 4.87 13.18 13.05
CA GLU A 49 4.46 14.17 12.05
C GLU A 49 3.15 13.70 11.42
N GLU A 50 2.28 14.64 11.10
CA GLU A 50 0.98 14.37 10.48
C GLU A 50 0.82 15.22 9.21
N GLY A 51 -0.16 14.87 8.38
CA GLY A 51 -0.46 15.62 7.18
C GLY A 51 -1.41 14.90 6.25
N ILE A 52 -1.43 15.36 5.01
CA ILE A 52 -2.27 14.81 3.95
C ILE A 52 -1.39 14.39 2.80
N CYS A 53 -1.67 13.20 2.23
CA CYS A 53 -0.99 12.71 1.03
C CYS A 53 -1.97 12.39 -0.08
N ILE A 54 -1.45 12.49 -1.31
CA ILE A 54 -2.06 11.98 -2.53
C ILE A 54 -1.06 11.04 -3.17
N ILE A 55 -1.47 9.80 -3.46
CA ILE A 55 -0.74 8.86 -4.32
C ILE A 55 -1.47 8.75 -5.64
N GLU A 56 -0.77 8.88 -6.76
CA GLU A 56 -1.23 8.50 -8.11
C GLU A 56 -0.32 7.39 -8.64
N TYR A 57 -0.88 6.22 -8.82
CA TYR A 57 -0.15 5.11 -9.42
C TYR A 57 0.05 5.29 -10.93
N PRO A 58 1.21 4.89 -11.46
CA PRO A 58 2.37 4.42 -10.73
C PRO A 58 3.30 5.55 -10.23
N LYS A 59 3.94 5.33 -9.11
CA LYS A 59 5.17 6.00 -8.61
C LYS A 59 5.06 7.49 -8.27
N LYS A 60 3.87 8.09 -8.24
CA LYS A 60 3.72 9.49 -7.86
C LYS A 60 3.13 9.62 -6.47
N ILE A 61 3.67 10.55 -5.69
CA ILE A 61 3.16 10.92 -4.37
C ILE A 61 3.34 12.42 -4.15
N TYR A 62 2.40 13.03 -3.50
CA TYR A 62 2.48 14.39 -2.95
C TYR A 62 1.99 14.35 -1.52
N CYS A 63 2.79 14.84 -0.58
CA CYS A 63 2.41 14.97 0.82
C CYS A 63 2.68 16.38 1.32
N LEU A 64 1.70 16.94 1.99
CA LEU A 64 1.82 18.19 2.74
C LEU A 64 1.80 17.85 4.23
N TYR A 65 2.88 18.18 4.93
CA TYR A 65 3.04 17.97 6.37
C TYR A 65 2.44 19.15 7.16
N ASP A 66 1.69 18.82 8.19
CA ASP A 66 1.16 19.79 9.12
C ASP A 66 2.21 20.07 10.22
N ASN A 67 3.23 20.82 9.87
CA ASN A 67 4.29 21.23 10.78
C ASN A 67 4.72 22.68 10.52
N PHE A 68 5.42 23.28 11.47
CA PHE A 68 5.89 24.66 11.39
C PHE A 68 6.66 24.95 10.10
N ASN A 69 7.43 24.00 9.62
CA ASN A 69 8.25 24.13 8.42
C ASN A 69 7.45 23.99 7.11
N LYS A 70 6.18 23.63 7.17
CA LYS A 70 5.34 23.35 6.00
C LYS A 70 6.08 22.44 5.01
N LYS A 71 6.60 21.32 5.51
CA LYS A 71 7.36 20.37 4.73
C LYS A 71 6.46 19.78 3.63
N ILE A 72 7.01 19.70 2.42
CA ILE A 72 6.37 19.01 1.29
C ILE A 72 7.26 17.85 0.88
N MET A 73 6.65 16.73 0.56
CA MET A 73 7.30 15.59 -0.08
C MET A 73 6.58 15.31 -1.40
N VAL A 74 7.33 15.27 -2.51
CA VAL A 74 6.75 15.01 -3.84
C VAL A 74 7.61 14.06 -4.65
N SER A 75 6.96 13.14 -5.36
CA SER A 75 7.60 12.32 -6.40
C SER A 75 6.84 12.43 -7.71
N ASN A 76 7.59 12.59 -8.79
CA ASN A 76 7.11 12.55 -10.17
C ASN A 76 7.24 11.16 -10.82
N GLY A 77 7.63 10.16 -10.05
CA GLY A 77 7.90 8.79 -10.51
C GLY A 77 9.37 8.46 -10.79
N LYS A 78 10.26 9.46 -10.80
CA LYS A 78 11.71 9.27 -10.99
C LYS A 78 12.52 9.71 -9.77
N SER A 79 12.17 10.87 -9.25
CA SER A 79 12.84 11.51 -8.12
C SER A 79 11.86 11.75 -7.00
N LEU A 80 12.35 11.71 -5.77
CA LEU A 80 11.67 12.13 -4.55
C LEU A 80 12.30 13.43 -4.09
N VAL A 81 11.51 14.48 -3.97
CA VAL A 81 11.91 15.78 -3.44
C VAL A 81 11.24 15.98 -2.08
N ILE A 82 12.04 16.35 -1.09
CA ILE A 82 11.56 16.83 0.21
C ILE A 82 11.94 18.29 0.33
N LYS A 83 10.97 19.18 0.42
CA LYS A 83 11.17 20.63 0.48
C LYS A 83 10.61 21.17 1.78
N ASN A 84 11.39 22.02 2.43
CA ASN A 84 10.95 22.88 3.53
C ASN A 84 10.59 24.26 2.97
N GLN A 85 9.33 24.69 3.13
CA GLN A 85 8.84 25.94 2.55
C GLN A 85 9.33 27.19 3.29
N THR A 86 9.73 27.07 4.56
CA THR A 86 10.12 28.23 5.36
C THR A 86 11.54 28.72 5.08
N ASN A 87 12.45 27.82 4.70
CA ASN A 87 13.86 28.16 4.47
C ASN A 87 14.35 27.79 3.06
N ASN A 88 13.44 27.37 2.18
CA ASN A 88 13.73 26.92 0.79
C ASN A 88 14.75 25.77 0.67
N GLN A 89 15.09 25.08 1.76
CA GLN A 89 15.92 23.89 1.68
C GLN A 89 15.17 22.75 1.04
N PHE A 90 15.84 22.00 0.19
CA PHE A 90 15.28 20.80 -0.42
C PHE A 90 16.33 19.70 -0.51
N TYR A 91 15.83 18.47 -0.48
CA TYR A 91 16.61 17.25 -0.68
C TYR A 91 16.04 16.50 -1.88
N LEU A 92 16.92 16.01 -2.73
CA LEU A 92 16.57 15.27 -3.94
C LEU A 92 17.15 13.86 -3.85
N TYR A 93 16.29 12.85 -3.97
CA TYR A 93 16.68 11.45 -3.98
C TYR A 93 16.15 10.76 -5.24
N PRO A 94 16.92 9.85 -5.86
CA PRO A 94 16.34 8.92 -6.84
C PRO A 94 15.26 8.07 -6.15
N LEU A 95 14.03 8.05 -6.65
CA LEU A 95 12.92 7.31 -6.02
C LEU A 95 13.28 5.84 -5.80
N LYS A 96 13.95 5.20 -6.78
CA LYS A 96 14.39 3.81 -6.73
C LYS A 96 15.37 3.48 -5.59
N LYS A 97 15.96 4.50 -4.97
CA LYS A 97 16.84 4.37 -3.80
C LYS A 97 16.10 4.56 -2.48
N THR A 98 14.80 4.69 -2.50
CA THR A 98 13.97 4.90 -1.30
C THR A 98 13.01 3.74 -1.11
N PRO A 99 12.68 3.37 0.15
CA PRO A 99 11.68 2.33 0.42
C PRO A 99 10.29 2.65 -0.15
N LEU A 100 9.99 3.93 -0.38
CA LEU A 100 8.71 4.36 -0.95
C LEU A 100 8.45 3.79 -2.35
N GLU A 101 9.48 3.50 -3.13
CA GLU A 101 9.30 2.88 -4.45
C GLU A 101 8.51 1.58 -4.35
N LEU A 102 8.76 0.78 -3.31
CA LEU A 102 8.10 -0.53 -3.13
C LEU A 102 6.58 -0.42 -2.93
N ILE A 103 6.10 0.71 -2.40
CA ILE A 103 4.66 0.99 -2.25
C ILE A 103 4.10 1.67 -3.49
N LEU A 104 4.87 2.57 -4.09
CA LEU A 104 4.41 3.42 -5.18
C LEU A 104 4.43 2.72 -6.54
N ASP A 105 5.23 1.66 -6.68
CA ASP A 105 5.17 0.76 -7.85
C ASP A 105 4.10 -0.30 -7.64
N LYS A 106 2.84 0.04 -7.99
CA LYS A 106 1.70 -0.85 -7.80
C LYS A 106 1.88 -2.22 -8.45
N ASN A 107 2.43 -2.28 -9.66
CA ASN A 107 2.61 -3.54 -10.37
C ASN A 107 3.64 -4.43 -9.66
N TYR A 108 4.76 -3.84 -9.24
CA TYR A 108 5.75 -4.55 -8.43
C TYR A 108 5.15 -5.03 -7.11
N LEU A 109 4.40 -4.17 -6.41
CA LEU A 109 3.73 -4.51 -5.15
C LEU A 109 2.79 -5.71 -5.32
N ILE A 110 1.93 -5.70 -6.34
CA ILE A 110 1.00 -6.80 -6.63
C ILE A 110 1.77 -8.09 -6.93
N ASP A 111 2.82 -8.01 -7.77
CA ASP A 111 3.63 -9.17 -8.12
C ASP A 111 4.31 -9.79 -6.89
N GLN A 112 4.86 -8.96 -6.02
CA GLN A 112 5.45 -9.44 -4.77
C GLN A 112 4.40 -10.09 -3.84
N ILE A 113 3.24 -9.46 -3.65
CA ILE A 113 2.17 -10.00 -2.80
C ILE A 113 1.70 -11.38 -3.29
N LYS A 114 1.65 -11.63 -4.60
CA LYS A 114 1.29 -12.95 -5.17
C LYS A 114 2.19 -14.07 -4.64
N ASN A 115 3.47 -13.77 -4.46
CA ASN A 115 4.51 -14.74 -4.09
C ASN A 115 4.84 -14.76 -2.59
N LEU A 116 4.26 -13.85 -1.80
CA LEU A 116 4.54 -13.75 -0.37
C LEU A 116 3.45 -14.40 0.47
N GLU A 117 3.86 -14.93 1.64
CA GLU A 117 2.95 -15.30 2.70
C GLU A 117 2.59 -14.07 3.55
N GLY A 118 1.28 -13.80 3.67
CA GLY A 118 0.79 -12.75 4.54
C GLY A 118 0.62 -13.25 5.97
N ARG A 119 0.76 -12.35 6.96
CA ARG A 119 0.56 -12.63 8.37
C ARG A 119 -0.54 -11.77 8.94
N ILE A 120 -1.40 -12.35 9.79
CA ILE A 120 -2.36 -11.59 10.59
C ILE A 120 -1.68 -11.14 11.88
N ILE A 121 -1.77 -9.85 12.19
CA ILE A 121 -1.21 -9.24 13.40
C ILE A 121 -2.39 -8.72 14.23
N ASP A 122 -2.48 -9.15 15.50
CA ASP A 122 -3.49 -8.73 16.51
C ASP A 122 -4.94 -8.82 16.02
N ASN A 123 -5.24 -9.72 15.08
CA ASN A 123 -6.53 -9.81 14.38
C ASN A 123 -7.01 -8.49 13.73
N LYS A 124 -6.12 -7.52 13.55
CA LYS A 124 -6.42 -6.19 13.00
C LYS A 124 -5.81 -5.97 11.63
N TYR A 125 -4.62 -6.47 11.41
CA TYR A 125 -3.82 -6.16 10.23
C TYR A 125 -3.44 -7.42 9.48
N PHE A 126 -3.48 -7.34 8.16
CA PHE A 126 -2.86 -8.32 7.29
C PHE A 126 -1.56 -7.70 6.76
N ASN A 127 -0.43 -8.35 7.07
CA ASN A 127 0.91 -7.80 6.82
C ASN A 127 1.64 -8.60 5.77
N PHE A 128 2.32 -7.88 4.86
CA PHE A 128 3.33 -8.42 3.97
C PHE A 128 4.68 -7.72 4.23
N THR A 129 5.75 -8.48 4.16
CA THR A 129 7.12 -7.95 4.21
C THR A 129 7.74 -8.04 2.83
N LEU A 130 7.99 -6.90 2.21
CA LEU A 130 8.67 -6.80 0.93
C LEU A 130 10.11 -6.39 1.14
N SER A 131 10.99 -6.86 0.29
CA SER A 131 12.38 -6.44 0.25
C SER A 131 12.90 -6.42 -1.18
N ASN A 132 13.77 -5.47 -1.47
CA ASN A 132 14.69 -5.51 -2.59
C ASN A 132 16.11 -5.38 -2.05
N ASN A 133 17.12 -5.32 -2.92
CA ASN A 133 18.53 -5.38 -2.52
C ASN A 133 18.91 -4.43 -1.36
N ASP A 134 18.31 -3.23 -1.31
CA ASP A 134 18.70 -2.16 -0.38
C ASP A 134 17.59 -1.74 0.59
N ASN A 135 16.34 -2.15 0.36
CA ASN A 135 15.19 -1.66 1.10
C ASN A 135 14.30 -2.79 1.58
N LYS A 136 13.79 -2.62 2.80
CA LYS A 136 12.79 -3.50 3.40
C LYS A 136 11.60 -2.69 3.86
N ILE A 137 10.39 -3.20 3.62
CA ILE A 137 9.15 -2.56 4.02
C ILE A 137 8.14 -3.60 4.52
N ASN A 138 7.51 -3.31 5.64
CA ASN A 138 6.31 -4.01 6.09
C ASN A 138 5.10 -3.18 5.66
N ILE A 139 4.16 -3.78 4.96
CA ILE A 139 2.93 -3.13 4.49
C ILE A 139 1.75 -3.75 5.24
N PHE A 140 0.85 -2.89 5.71
CA PHE A 140 -0.30 -3.28 6.50
C PHE A 140 -1.59 -2.98 5.76
N PHE A 141 -2.45 -3.99 5.71
CA PHE A 141 -3.83 -3.87 5.22
C PHE A 141 -4.78 -4.11 6.39
N ASP A 142 -5.87 -3.39 6.44
CA ASP A 142 -6.93 -3.62 7.41
C ASP A 142 -7.57 -4.98 7.17
N ASN A 143 -7.70 -5.81 8.21
CA ASN A 143 -8.19 -7.19 8.07
C ASN A 143 -9.68 -7.29 7.70
N LYS A 144 -10.46 -6.19 7.81
CA LYS A 144 -11.89 -6.15 7.49
C LYS A 144 -12.15 -5.53 6.13
N THR A 145 -11.57 -4.36 5.89
CA THR A 145 -11.79 -3.58 4.67
C THR A 145 -10.80 -3.92 3.56
N LEU A 146 -9.69 -4.59 3.89
CA LEU A 146 -8.60 -4.96 3.01
C LEU A 146 -7.94 -3.78 2.29
N ASN A 147 -8.12 -2.57 2.82
CA ASN A 147 -7.47 -1.37 2.33
C ASN A 147 -6.05 -1.25 2.92
N LEU A 148 -5.16 -0.65 2.16
CA LEU A 148 -3.85 -0.22 2.68
C LEU A 148 -4.08 0.78 3.83
N ILE A 149 -3.48 0.52 4.99
CA ILE A 149 -3.62 1.37 6.18
C ILE A 149 -2.29 1.84 6.74
N GLY A 150 -1.18 1.44 6.15
CA GLY A 150 0.11 1.93 6.59
C GLY A 150 1.28 1.05 6.15
N TRP A 151 2.45 1.50 6.54
CA TRP A 151 3.70 0.80 6.27
C TRP A 151 4.75 1.16 7.30
N GLN A 152 5.78 0.33 7.38
CA GLN A 152 6.93 0.48 8.24
C GLN A 152 8.20 0.29 7.42
N THR A 153 9.12 1.22 7.54
CA THR A 153 10.44 1.21 6.89
C THR A 153 11.54 1.54 7.88
N GLU A 154 12.77 1.54 7.42
CA GLU A 154 13.90 2.15 8.10
C GLU A 154 14.41 3.34 7.30
N ASP A 155 14.85 4.40 7.99
CA ASP A 155 15.52 5.54 7.36
C ASP A 155 17.03 5.22 7.15
N ILE A 156 17.77 6.18 6.57
CA ILE A 156 19.22 6.03 6.31
C ILE A 156 20.07 5.89 7.58
N TYR A 157 19.51 6.21 8.75
CA TYR A 157 20.15 6.05 10.06
C TYR A 157 19.67 4.80 10.80
N GLN A 158 18.91 3.90 10.10
CA GLN A 158 18.29 2.69 10.64
C GLN A 158 17.23 2.98 11.73
N ASN A 159 16.69 4.19 11.77
CA ASN A 159 15.57 4.50 12.63
C ASN A 159 14.29 3.90 12.03
N LEU A 160 13.49 3.32 12.91
CA LEU A 160 12.18 2.79 12.54
C LEU A 160 11.23 3.93 12.18
N VAL A 161 10.68 3.89 10.98
CA VAL A 161 9.70 4.83 10.46
C VAL A 161 8.38 4.10 10.28
N ILE A 162 7.37 4.46 11.05
CA ILE A 162 6.03 3.87 10.97
C ILE A 162 5.08 4.95 10.45
N THR A 163 4.37 4.64 9.38
CA THR A 163 3.34 5.52 8.81
C THR A 163 2.00 4.80 8.82
N PHE A 164 1.03 5.34 9.54
CA PHE A 164 -0.38 4.94 9.46
C PHE A 164 -1.17 5.95 8.67
N ILE A 165 -2.14 5.48 7.90
CA ILE A 165 -3.02 6.30 7.07
C ILE A 165 -4.48 6.13 7.49
N SER A 166 -5.24 7.22 7.32
CA SER A 166 -6.65 7.29 7.71
C SER A 166 -7.43 8.16 6.74
N LYS A 167 -8.76 8.18 6.86
CA LYS A 167 -9.67 8.96 5.99
C LYS A 167 -9.40 8.73 4.50
N ILE A 168 -9.15 7.47 4.15
CA ILE A 168 -8.73 7.05 2.82
C ILE A 168 -9.89 7.27 1.83
N LYS A 169 -9.58 7.95 0.72
CA LYS A 169 -10.46 8.11 -0.44
C LYS A 169 -9.77 7.53 -1.67
N VAL A 170 -10.47 6.64 -2.35
CA VAL A 170 -9.95 5.91 -3.52
C VAL A 170 -10.50 6.52 -4.80
N ASN A 171 -9.68 6.61 -5.84
CA ASN A 171 -10.05 7.00 -7.20
C ASN A 171 -10.77 8.36 -7.29
N GLN A 172 -10.33 9.33 -6.49
CA GLN A 172 -10.87 10.69 -6.55
C GLN A 172 -10.28 11.46 -7.74
N LYS A 173 -11.01 12.50 -8.17
CA LYS A 173 -10.47 13.48 -9.12
C LYS A 173 -9.34 14.26 -8.43
N ILE A 174 -8.14 14.20 -8.97
CA ILE A 174 -6.95 14.87 -8.42
C ILE A 174 -6.38 15.88 -9.41
N ASP A 175 -5.77 16.95 -8.90
CA ASP A 175 -4.98 17.87 -9.73
C ASP A 175 -3.58 17.25 -9.96
N LYS A 176 -3.31 16.88 -11.20
CA LYS A 176 -2.02 16.27 -11.57
C LYS A 176 -0.83 17.23 -11.51
N ASN A 177 -1.06 18.54 -11.38
CA ASN A 177 0.01 19.52 -11.28
C ASN A 177 0.75 19.45 -9.93
N VAL A 178 0.14 18.89 -8.89
CA VAL A 178 0.78 18.73 -7.57
C VAL A 178 2.02 17.85 -7.60
N PHE A 179 2.21 17.03 -8.64
CA PHE A 179 3.36 16.13 -8.80
C PHE A 179 4.52 16.72 -9.64
N LYS A 180 4.46 18.01 -9.96
CA LYS A 180 5.49 18.70 -10.76
C LYS A 180 6.51 19.41 -9.90
#